data_6eaebded6d75e85d523ac2a05f09c8d7
#
_entry.id   6eaebded6d75e85d523ac2a05f09c8d7
#
_cell.length_a   1.000
_cell.length_b   1.000
_cell.length_c   1.000
_cell.angle_alpha   90.00
_cell.angle_beta   90.00
_cell.angle_gamma   90.00
#
_symmetry.space_group_name_H-M   'P 1'
#
loop_
_entity.id
_entity.type
_entity.pdbx_description
1 polymer ?
#
loop_
_entity_poly.entity_id
_entity_poly.type
_entity_poly.pdbx_seq_one_letter_code
_entity_poly.pdbx_strand_id
1 'polypeptide(L)'
;MKAFLKTVAQDMLAKYGTNMSDIAVVFPNKRAALFLNTYLAQLAGKPIWTPTYITISDLFRRHSDLKVADPIKSICDLHKVFVACTGIDETLDHFYGWGQLLLADFDDVDKNMVDAKLLFANLSDIHELDDVSNLTDYQKAMIKKFFSNFSDDHNTELKKRFLQLWSHFYDIYVGFNQKLAEQQLAYEGALYRNVVNEEDIDFHYKKYLFIGFNMMQIVEQTLCDRLLKQGKALFYWDYDKYYME
;
A
#
# COMPACT_ATOMS: atom_id res chain seq x y z
N MET A 1 18.05 12.86 -26.19
CA MET A 1 17.50 12.85 -24.83
C MET A 1 18.47 12.12 -23.92
N LYS A 2 18.94 12.72 -22.83
CA LYS A 2 19.80 11.99 -21.88
C LYS A 2 18.92 11.04 -21.07
N ALA A 3 19.32 9.78 -20.92
CA ALA A 3 18.56 8.84 -20.09
C ALA A 3 18.52 9.33 -18.64
N PHE A 4 17.33 9.39 -18.04
CA PHE A 4 17.11 9.86 -16.66
C PHE A 4 18.10 9.25 -15.65
N LEU A 5 18.19 7.92 -15.59
CA LEU A 5 19.11 7.22 -14.68
C LEU A 5 20.58 7.55 -14.92
N LYS A 6 20.98 7.92 -16.15
CA LYS A 6 22.34 8.37 -16.44
C LYS A 6 22.63 9.74 -15.81
N THR A 7 21.65 10.63 -15.84
CA THR A 7 21.74 11.95 -15.18
C THR A 7 21.79 11.79 -13.65
N VAL A 8 20.97 10.90 -13.10
CA VAL A 8 21.02 10.56 -11.67
C VAL A 8 22.40 10.00 -11.29
N ALA A 9 22.96 9.06 -12.07
CA ALA A 9 24.28 8.50 -11.82
C ALA A 9 25.40 9.59 -11.83
N GLN A 10 25.31 10.56 -12.74
CA GLN A 10 26.25 11.70 -12.79
C GLN A 10 26.17 12.54 -11.51
N ASP A 11 24.97 12.87 -11.07
CA ASP A 11 24.74 13.67 -9.86
C ASP A 11 25.19 12.91 -8.59
N MET A 12 24.90 11.61 -8.51
CA MET A 12 25.35 10.77 -7.40
C MET A 12 26.89 10.73 -7.30
N LEU A 13 27.59 10.54 -8.42
CA LEU A 13 29.06 10.56 -8.43
C LEU A 13 29.62 11.94 -8.06
N ALA A 14 28.98 13.01 -8.50
CA ALA A 14 29.39 14.38 -8.14
C ALA A 14 29.18 14.68 -6.63
N LYS A 15 28.08 14.20 -6.04
CA LYS A 15 27.74 14.47 -4.63
C LYS A 15 28.45 13.55 -3.64
N TYR A 16 28.59 12.26 -3.99
CA TYR A 16 29.03 11.23 -3.04
C TYR A 16 30.38 10.60 -3.41
N GLY A 17 30.91 10.91 -4.60
CA GLY A 17 32.16 10.33 -5.06
C GLY A 17 32.05 8.84 -5.36
N THR A 18 33.13 8.09 -5.06
CA THR A 18 33.23 6.65 -5.37
C THR A 18 32.90 5.72 -4.22
N ASN A 19 32.63 6.25 -3.04
CA ASN A 19 32.19 5.45 -1.90
C ASN A 19 30.74 5.81 -1.51
N MET A 20 29.81 4.93 -1.89
CA MET A 20 28.38 5.07 -1.63
C MET A 20 27.84 3.94 -0.72
N SER A 21 28.72 3.26 0.04
CA SER A 21 28.35 2.14 0.92
C SER A 21 27.31 2.51 2.00
N ASP A 22 27.32 3.78 2.43
CA ASP A 22 26.41 4.31 3.44
C ASP A 22 25.07 4.85 2.86
N ILE A 23 24.80 4.57 1.58
CA ILE A 23 23.64 5.05 0.84
C ILE A 23 22.75 3.89 0.45
N ALA A 24 21.45 4.03 0.67
CA ALA A 24 20.44 3.17 0.09
C ALA A 24 19.76 3.88 -1.09
N VAL A 25 19.65 3.21 -2.21
CA VAL A 25 18.85 3.67 -3.36
C VAL A 25 17.56 2.88 -3.38
N VAL A 26 16.44 3.58 -3.28
CA VAL A 26 15.10 3.02 -3.22
C VAL A 26 14.41 3.19 -4.57
N PHE A 27 13.90 2.10 -5.12
CA PHE A 27 13.18 2.06 -6.39
C PHE A 27 11.77 1.48 -6.22
N PRO A 28 10.84 1.81 -7.14
CA PRO A 28 9.55 1.11 -7.21
C PRO A 28 9.69 -0.37 -7.59
N ASN A 29 10.74 -0.70 -8.38
CA ASN A 29 11.00 -2.06 -8.83
C ASN A 29 12.51 -2.35 -8.97
N LYS A 30 12.88 -3.64 -8.97
CA LYS A 30 14.29 -4.08 -8.98
C LYS A 30 15.04 -3.82 -10.28
N ARG A 31 14.34 -3.63 -11.42
CA ARG A 31 15.00 -3.49 -12.74
C ARG A 31 15.82 -2.22 -12.86
N ALA A 32 15.33 -1.12 -12.32
CA ALA A 32 16.01 0.18 -12.41
C ALA A 32 17.42 0.15 -11.79
N ALA A 33 17.62 -0.65 -10.75
CA ALA A 33 18.91 -0.83 -10.09
C ALA A 33 20.02 -1.32 -11.05
N LEU A 34 19.70 -2.25 -11.96
CA LEU A 34 20.65 -2.79 -12.93
C LEU A 34 21.17 -1.69 -13.87
N PHE A 35 20.27 -0.85 -14.37
CA PHE A 35 20.65 0.25 -15.26
C PHE A 35 21.44 1.34 -14.54
N LEU A 36 21.01 1.72 -13.33
CA LEU A 36 21.76 2.70 -12.54
C LEU A 36 23.17 2.21 -12.22
N ASN A 37 23.31 0.95 -11.82
CA ASN A 37 24.61 0.35 -11.53
C ASN A 37 25.53 0.35 -12.77
N THR A 38 24.99 0.03 -13.94
CA THR A 38 25.72 0.09 -15.21
C THR A 38 26.21 1.51 -15.51
N TYR A 39 25.36 2.53 -15.34
CA TYR A 39 25.76 3.92 -15.57
C TYR A 39 26.81 4.40 -14.56
N LEU A 40 26.67 4.05 -13.27
CA LEU A 40 27.68 4.37 -12.26
C LEU A 40 29.03 3.76 -12.60
N ALA A 41 29.08 2.49 -13.00
CA ALA A 41 30.31 1.82 -13.39
C ALA A 41 30.96 2.47 -14.64
N GLN A 42 30.17 2.80 -15.65
CA GLN A 42 30.67 3.45 -16.88
C GLN A 42 31.19 4.87 -16.64
N LEU A 43 30.52 5.63 -15.77
CA LEU A 43 30.86 7.04 -15.53
C LEU A 43 32.02 7.20 -14.54
N ALA A 44 32.17 6.28 -13.60
CA ALA A 44 33.22 6.35 -12.59
C ALA A 44 34.61 6.10 -13.16
N GLY A 45 34.74 5.26 -14.19
CA GLY A 45 36.03 4.90 -14.83
C GLY A 45 37.06 4.24 -13.91
N LYS A 46 36.65 3.92 -12.68
CA LYS A 46 37.47 3.26 -11.64
C LYS A 46 36.58 2.47 -10.69
N PRO A 47 37.12 1.56 -9.88
CA PRO A 47 36.34 0.83 -8.89
C PRO A 47 35.59 1.76 -7.93
N ILE A 48 34.34 1.42 -7.62
CA ILE A 48 33.45 2.15 -6.70
C ILE A 48 32.87 1.19 -5.68
N TRP A 49 32.57 1.70 -4.50
CA TRP A 49 31.68 1.05 -3.56
C TRP A 49 30.25 1.48 -3.90
N THR A 50 29.47 0.54 -4.44
CA THR A 50 28.10 0.82 -4.87
C THR A 50 27.17 1.07 -3.69
N PRO A 51 26.09 1.83 -3.87
CA PRO A 51 25.04 1.92 -2.87
C PRO A 51 24.31 0.59 -2.74
N THR A 52 23.57 0.43 -1.64
CA THR A 52 22.64 -0.67 -1.50
C THR A 52 21.38 -0.37 -2.30
N TYR A 53 20.97 -1.29 -3.17
CA TYR A 53 19.74 -1.16 -3.97
C TYR A 53 18.61 -1.93 -3.30
N ILE A 54 17.49 -1.26 -3.06
CA ILE A 54 16.30 -1.85 -2.47
C ILE A 54 15.04 -1.34 -3.17
N THR A 55 13.95 -2.08 -3.05
CA THR A 55 12.63 -1.58 -3.42
C THR A 55 11.96 -0.88 -2.22
N ILE A 56 10.90 -0.13 -2.49
CA ILE A 56 10.08 0.45 -1.42
C ILE A 56 9.52 -0.64 -0.50
N SER A 57 9.09 -1.76 -1.08
CA SER A 57 8.62 -2.94 -0.34
C SER A 57 9.73 -3.54 0.53
N ASP A 58 10.97 -3.66 0.01
CA ASP A 58 12.11 -4.12 0.80
C ASP A 58 12.44 -3.14 1.96
N LEU A 59 12.23 -1.83 1.75
CA LEU A 59 12.45 -0.83 2.80
C LEU A 59 11.48 -1.04 3.98
N PHE A 60 10.19 -1.21 3.72
CA PHE A 60 9.21 -1.51 4.76
C PHE A 60 9.49 -2.84 5.47
N ARG A 61 9.72 -3.91 4.70
CA ARG A 61 9.98 -5.25 5.26
C ARG A 61 11.22 -5.34 6.15
N ARG A 62 12.23 -4.51 5.90
CA ARG A 62 13.44 -4.46 6.73
C ARG A 62 13.24 -3.79 8.07
N HIS A 63 12.19 -2.99 8.22
CA HIS A 63 11.87 -2.23 9.42
C HIS A 63 10.60 -2.75 10.11
N SER A 64 10.21 -3.99 9.83
CA SER A 64 9.07 -4.67 10.45
C SER A 64 9.51 -5.98 11.07
N ASP A 65 9.02 -6.27 12.26
CA ASP A 65 9.14 -7.58 12.90
C ASP A 65 8.16 -8.61 12.31
N LEU A 66 7.13 -8.12 11.59
CA LEU A 66 6.15 -8.96 10.91
C LEU A 66 6.65 -9.41 9.55
N LYS A 67 6.24 -10.59 9.13
CA LYS A 67 6.49 -11.14 7.79
C LYS A 67 5.22 -11.07 6.94
N VAL A 68 5.41 -10.85 5.64
CA VAL A 68 4.27 -10.89 4.72
C VAL A 68 3.71 -12.31 4.65
N ALA A 69 2.43 -12.44 4.92
CA ALA A 69 1.72 -13.71 4.89
C ALA A 69 1.61 -14.25 3.45
N ASP A 70 1.62 -15.56 3.31
CA ASP A 70 1.30 -16.20 2.04
C ASP A 70 -0.14 -15.83 1.61
N PRO A 71 -0.38 -15.46 0.34
CA PRO A 71 -1.70 -15.02 -0.12
C PRO A 71 -2.81 -16.06 0.06
N ILE A 72 -2.52 -17.34 -0.22
CA ILE A 72 -3.51 -18.42 -0.08
C ILE A 72 -3.85 -18.63 1.39
N LYS A 73 -2.80 -18.68 2.25
CA LYS A 73 -2.98 -18.77 3.69
C LYS A 73 -3.80 -17.62 4.24
N SER A 74 -3.53 -16.39 3.76
CA SER A 74 -4.27 -15.19 4.17
C SER A 74 -5.77 -15.33 3.89
N ILE A 75 -6.14 -15.83 2.70
CA ILE A 75 -7.55 -16.05 2.36
C ILE A 75 -8.17 -17.14 3.23
N CYS A 76 -7.45 -18.23 3.52
CA CYS A 76 -7.93 -19.25 4.42
C CYS A 76 -8.16 -18.73 5.86
N ASP A 77 -7.26 -17.89 6.36
CA ASP A 77 -7.40 -17.30 7.69
C ASP A 77 -8.49 -16.22 7.71
N LEU A 78 -8.63 -15.42 6.63
CA LEU A 78 -9.73 -14.47 6.45
C LEU A 78 -11.09 -15.18 6.42
N HIS A 79 -11.21 -16.30 5.72
CA HIS A 79 -12.42 -17.11 5.69
C HIS A 79 -12.83 -17.57 7.09
N LYS A 80 -11.89 -18.07 7.89
CA LYS A 80 -12.19 -18.51 9.27
C LYS A 80 -12.71 -17.36 10.13
N VAL A 81 -12.11 -16.18 10.00
CA VAL A 81 -12.56 -14.96 10.70
C VAL A 81 -13.93 -14.54 10.21
N PHE A 82 -14.15 -14.57 8.90
CA PHE A 82 -15.44 -14.26 8.28
C PHE A 82 -16.57 -15.13 8.85
N VAL A 83 -16.39 -16.46 8.82
CA VAL A 83 -17.39 -17.40 9.38
C VAL A 83 -17.61 -17.14 10.87
N ALA A 84 -16.55 -16.88 11.62
CA ALA A 84 -16.65 -16.60 13.07
C ALA A 84 -17.41 -15.30 13.38
N CYS A 85 -17.19 -14.23 12.60
CA CYS A 85 -17.84 -12.94 12.82
C CYS A 85 -19.29 -12.90 12.32
N THR A 86 -19.56 -13.56 11.19
CA THR A 86 -20.88 -13.45 10.54
C THR A 86 -21.85 -14.58 10.88
N GLY A 87 -21.32 -15.74 11.31
CA GLY A 87 -22.08 -16.97 11.47
C GLY A 87 -22.56 -17.58 10.15
N ILE A 88 -22.12 -17.07 9.01
CA ILE A 88 -22.47 -17.58 7.68
C ILE A 88 -21.56 -18.76 7.37
N ASP A 89 -22.17 -19.94 7.17
CA ASP A 89 -21.44 -21.17 6.77
C ASP A 89 -21.16 -21.14 5.26
N GLU A 90 -20.20 -20.29 4.86
CA GLU A 90 -19.73 -20.17 3.49
C GLU A 90 -18.57 -21.16 3.25
N THR A 91 -18.59 -21.88 2.14
CA THR A 91 -17.48 -22.77 1.81
C THR A 91 -16.27 -21.99 1.29
N LEU A 92 -15.05 -22.52 1.51
CA LEU A 92 -13.83 -21.81 1.14
C LEU A 92 -13.72 -21.56 -0.38
N ASP A 93 -14.21 -22.47 -1.22
CA ASP A 93 -14.20 -22.34 -2.67
C ASP A 93 -15.13 -21.20 -3.16
N HIS A 94 -16.30 -21.05 -2.57
CA HIS A 94 -17.18 -19.91 -2.85
C HIS A 94 -16.63 -18.61 -2.29
N PHE A 95 -16.05 -18.64 -1.09
CA PHE A 95 -15.44 -17.47 -0.44
C PHE A 95 -14.19 -16.97 -1.19
N TYR A 96 -13.40 -17.87 -1.83
CA TYR A 96 -12.06 -17.58 -2.30
C TYR A 96 -11.99 -16.36 -3.21
N GLY A 97 -12.86 -16.26 -4.21
CA GLY A 97 -12.84 -15.16 -5.19
C GLY A 97 -13.11 -13.79 -4.56
N TRP A 98 -14.17 -13.69 -3.75
CA TRP A 98 -14.48 -12.43 -3.12
C TRP A 98 -13.62 -12.15 -1.87
N GLY A 99 -13.09 -13.20 -1.23
CA GLY A 99 -12.08 -13.07 -0.18
C GLY A 99 -10.79 -12.42 -0.68
N GLN A 100 -10.39 -12.68 -1.94
CA GLN A 100 -9.29 -11.96 -2.58
C GLN A 100 -9.58 -10.45 -2.73
N LEU A 101 -10.82 -10.10 -3.14
CA LEU A 101 -11.23 -8.70 -3.25
C LEU A 101 -11.22 -8.01 -1.88
N LEU A 102 -11.80 -8.66 -0.87
CA LEU A 102 -11.84 -8.12 0.49
C LEU A 102 -10.43 -7.94 1.07
N LEU A 103 -9.51 -8.87 0.82
CA LEU A 103 -8.11 -8.74 1.22
C LEU A 103 -7.44 -7.55 0.52
N ALA A 104 -7.72 -7.34 -0.78
CA ALA A 104 -7.20 -6.19 -1.52
C ALA A 104 -7.77 -4.86 -0.98
N ASP A 105 -9.06 -4.82 -0.65
CA ASP A 105 -9.68 -3.64 -0.05
C ASP A 105 -9.08 -3.31 1.33
N PHE A 106 -8.82 -4.32 2.16
CA PHE A 106 -8.13 -4.11 3.44
C PHE A 106 -6.70 -3.62 3.24
N ASP A 107 -6.00 -4.14 2.24
CA ASP A 107 -4.65 -3.69 1.87
C ASP A 107 -4.65 -2.23 1.44
N ASP A 108 -5.64 -1.81 0.65
CA ASP A 108 -5.80 -0.42 0.22
C ASP A 108 -6.19 0.52 1.38
N VAL A 109 -7.04 0.09 2.30
CA VAL A 109 -7.40 0.83 3.52
C VAL A 109 -6.14 1.15 4.33
N ASP A 110 -5.26 0.16 4.51
CA ASP A 110 -4.04 0.34 5.29
C ASP A 110 -2.99 1.15 4.53
N LYS A 111 -2.79 0.91 3.25
CA LYS A 111 -1.84 1.66 2.41
C LYS A 111 -2.21 3.13 2.26
N ASN A 112 -3.50 3.44 2.31
CA ASN A 112 -4.00 4.81 2.29
C ASN A 112 -4.24 5.40 3.69
N MET A 113 -3.83 4.72 4.75
CA MET A 113 -3.93 5.17 6.14
C MET A 113 -5.37 5.58 6.53
N VAL A 114 -6.37 4.95 5.92
CA VAL A 114 -7.78 5.24 6.18
C VAL A 114 -8.19 4.74 7.56
N ASP A 115 -9.02 5.49 8.26
CA ASP A 115 -9.66 5.01 9.49
C ASP A 115 -10.72 3.96 9.14
N ALA A 116 -10.36 2.68 9.32
CA ALA A 116 -11.23 1.56 8.99
C ALA A 116 -12.54 1.58 9.79
N LYS A 117 -12.50 2.05 11.05
CA LYS A 117 -13.70 2.16 11.89
C LYS A 117 -14.69 3.17 11.32
N LEU A 118 -14.21 4.35 10.93
CA LEU A 118 -15.06 5.38 10.32
C LEU A 118 -15.54 4.95 8.93
N LEU A 119 -14.66 4.32 8.14
CA LEU A 119 -15.02 3.84 6.81
C LEU A 119 -16.16 2.82 6.87
N PHE A 120 -16.06 1.81 7.70
CA PHE A 120 -17.05 0.74 7.78
C PHE A 120 -18.31 1.16 8.54
N ALA A 121 -18.22 2.10 9.50
CA ALA A 121 -19.37 2.67 10.17
C ALA A 121 -20.23 3.52 9.23
N ASN A 122 -19.59 4.41 8.44
CA ASN A 122 -20.31 5.29 7.50
C ASN A 122 -21.04 4.53 6.41
N LEU A 123 -20.60 3.33 6.08
CA LEU A 123 -21.27 2.48 5.09
C LEU A 123 -22.44 1.71 5.69
N SER A 124 -22.52 1.51 7.01
CA SER A 124 -23.72 1.00 7.68
C SER A 124 -24.84 2.04 7.72
N ASP A 125 -24.50 3.33 7.75
CA ASP A 125 -25.43 4.46 7.70
C ASP A 125 -25.93 4.81 6.28
N ILE A 126 -25.54 4.04 5.26
CA ILE A 126 -26.11 4.15 3.89
C ILE A 126 -27.66 3.99 3.88
N HIS A 127 -28.27 3.53 4.96
CA HIS A 127 -29.72 3.63 5.15
C HIS A 127 -30.23 5.07 5.20
N GLU A 128 -29.41 6.05 5.56
CA GLU A 128 -29.71 7.48 5.53
C GLU A 128 -29.31 8.16 4.21
N LEU A 129 -28.89 7.42 3.18
CA LEU A 129 -28.62 7.94 1.83
C LEU A 129 -29.85 8.43 1.07
N ASP A 130 -30.97 8.66 1.74
CA ASP A 130 -31.99 9.57 1.23
C ASP A 130 -31.52 11.05 1.28
N ASP A 131 -30.47 11.37 2.04
CA ASP A 131 -29.80 12.69 2.04
C ASP A 131 -28.44 12.66 1.30
N VAL A 132 -28.51 12.49 0.00
CA VAL A 132 -27.36 12.52 -0.95
C VAL A 132 -26.88 13.94 -1.28
N SER A 133 -27.16 14.94 -0.42
CA SER A 133 -26.84 16.35 -0.71
C SER A 133 -25.36 16.64 -0.94
N ASN A 134 -24.46 15.83 -0.35
CA ASN A 134 -23.02 16.02 -0.39
C ASN A 134 -22.28 15.22 -1.46
N LEU A 135 -22.98 14.41 -2.27
CA LEU A 135 -22.37 13.61 -3.32
C LEU A 135 -22.45 14.34 -4.68
N THR A 136 -21.39 14.21 -5.48
CA THR A 136 -21.39 14.69 -6.87
C THR A 136 -22.44 13.91 -7.70
N ASP A 137 -22.96 14.53 -8.76
CA ASP A 137 -23.95 13.89 -9.66
C ASP A 137 -23.44 12.58 -10.26
N TYR A 138 -22.13 12.48 -10.49
CA TYR A 138 -21.47 11.26 -10.94
C TYR A 138 -21.50 10.15 -9.88
N GLN A 139 -21.18 10.46 -8.62
CA GLN A 139 -21.25 9.52 -7.50
C GLN A 139 -22.69 9.06 -7.24
N LYS A 140 -23.67 10.00 -7.31
CA LYS A 140 -25.09 9.67 -7.24
C LYS A 140 -25.53 8.72 -8.35
N ALA A 141 -25.07 8.97 -9.60
CA ALA A 141 -25.39 8.12 -10.75
C ALA A 141 -24.76 6.72 -10.61
N MET A 142 -23.52 6.62 -10.12
CA MET A 142 -22.87 5.33 -9.86
C MET A 142 -23.57 4.53 -8.75
N ILE A 143 -23.88 5.18 -7.64
CA ILE A 143 -24.63 4.59 -6.53
C ILE A 143 -26.01 4.16 -7.00
N LYS A 144 -26.72 5.03 -7.74
CA LYS A 144 -28.04 4.71 -8.30
C LYS A 144 -27.98 3.56 -9.32
N LYS A 145 -26.92 3.48 -10.12
CA LYS A 145 -26.70 2.39 -11.07
C LYS A 145 -26.35 1.08 -10.35
N PHE A 146 -25.53 1.15 -9.31
CA PHE A 146 -25.21 0.00 -8.46
C PHE A 146 -26.49 -0.53 -7.77
N PHE A 147 -27.32 0.37 -7.20
CA PHE A 147 -28.56 0.01 -6.53
C PHE A 147 -29.73 -0.24 -7.50
N SER A 148 -29.74 0.28 -8.74
CA SER A 148 -30.80 -0.02 -9.72
C SER A 148 -30.75 -1.46 -10.22
N ASN A 149 -29.59 -2.08 -10.21
CA ASN A 149 -29.49 -3.52 -10.43
C ASN A 149 -30.11 -4.34 -9.27
N PHE A 150 -30.51 -3.68 -8.20
CA PHE A 150 -31.10 -4.23 -6.99
C PHE A 150 -32.55 -3.76 -6.78
N SER A 151 -33.22 -3.21 -7.74
CA SER A 151 -34.55 -2.58 -7.58
C SER A 151 -35.70 -3.38 -8.19
N ASP A 152 -35.96 -4.58 -7.69
CA ASP A 152 -37.26 -5.23 -7.83
C ASP A 152 -37.55 -6.08 -6.60
N ASP A 153 -38.82 -6.33 -6.27
CA ASP A 153 -39.34 -6.83 -5.01
C ASP A 153 -38.65 -8.04 -4.32
N HIS A 154 -37.78 -8.74 -5.01
CA HIS A 154 -36.91 -9.77 -4.43
C HIS A 154 -35.67 -9.23 -3.71
N ASN A 155 -35.47 -7.93 -3.73
CA ASN A 155 -34.23 -7.23 -3.31
C ASN A 155 -34.16 -6.92 -1.82
N THR A 156 -35.27 -6.94 -1.10
CA THR A 156 -35.31 -6.61 0.33
C THR A 156 -34.45 -7.60 1.14
N GLU A 157 -34.48 -8.85 0.79
CA GLU A 157 -33.68 -9.89 1.48
C GLU A 157 -32.18 -9.80 1.14
N LEU A 158 -31.83 -9.59 -0.14
CA LEU A 158 -30.43 -9.39 -0.56
C LEU A 158 -29.84 -8.10 0.04
N LYS A 159 -30.61 -7.02 0.07
CA LYS A 159 -30.21 -5.76 0.70
C LYS A 159 -30.01 -5.93 2.20
N LYS A 160 -30.90 -6.61 2.89
CA LYS A 160 -30.76 -6.92 4.31
C LYS A 160 -29.52 -7.78 4.59
N ARG A 161 -29.28 -8.83 3.79
CA ARG A 161 -28.08 -9.68 3.90
C ARG A 161 -26.82 -8.90 3.65
N PHE A 162 -26.80 -8.02 2.65
CA PHE A 162 -25.66 -7.15 2.34
C PHE A 162 -25.38 -6.19 3.51
N LEU A 163 -26.37 -5.49 4.03
CA LEU A 163 -26.22 -4.58 5.16
C LEU A 163 -25.80 -5.32 6.44
N GLN A 164 -26.33 -6.52 6.64
CA GLN A 164 -25.97 -7.37 7.75
C GLN A 164 -24.52 -7.83 7.63
N LEU A 165 -24.06 -8.22 6.43
CA LEU A 165 -22.68 -8.54 6.14
C LEU A 165 -21.76 -7.34 6.35
N TRP A 166 -22.21 -6.17 5.88
CA TRP A 166 -21.47 -4.93 5.98
C TRP A 166 -21.18 -4.49 7.43
N SER A 167 -22.15 -4.68 8.31
CA SER A 167 -21.99 -4.36 9.74
C SER A 167 -20.86 -5.17 10.41
N HIS A 168 -20.44 -6.28 9.82
CA HIS A 168 -19.36 -7.12 10.34
C HIS A 168 -17.99 -6.81 9.73
N PHE A 169 -17.88 -5.97 8.69
CA PHE A 169 -16.58 -5.76 8.02
C PHE A 169 -15.51 -5.18 8.92
N TYR A 170 -15.86 -4.28 9.84
CA TYR A 170 -14.90 -3.79 10.80
C TYR A 170 -14.39 -4.90 11.74
N ASP A 171 -15.28 -5.74 12.24
CA ASP A 171 -14.93 -6.87 13.10
C ASP A 171 -14.09 -7.91 12.36
N ILE A 172 -14.41 -8.15 11.10
CA ILE A 172 -13.62 -9.03 10.22
C ILE A 172 -12.22 -8.44 9.98
N TYR A 173 -12.12 -7.15 9.69
CA TYR A 173 -10.85 -6.46 9.50
C TYR A 173 -9.98 -6.54 10.76
N VAL A 174 -10.53 -6.23 11.93
CA VAL A 174 -9.82 -6.29 13.21
C VAL A 174 -9.42 -7.72 13.55
N GLY A 175 -10.36 -8.66 13.48
CA GLY A 175 -10.11 -10.07 13.79
C GLY A 175 -9.10 -10.71 12.85
N PHE A 176 -9.09 -10.33 11.57
CA PHE A 176 -8.12 -10.82 10.62
C PHE A 176 -6.71 -10.28 10.90
N ASN A 177 -6.56 -8.99 11.15
CA ASN A 177 -5.28 -8.40 11.54
C ASN A 177 -4.75 -9.04 12.82
N GLN A 178 -5.59 -9.24 13.84
CA GLN A 178 -5.21 -9.90 15.07
C GLN A 178 -4.74 -11.35 14.80
N LYS A 179 -5.50 -12.11 14.01
CA LYS A 179 -5.17 -13.50 13.68
C LYS A 179 -3.83 -13.63 12.94
N LEU A 180 -3.48 -12.69 12.08
CA LEU A 180 -2.18 -12.67 11.42
C LEU A 180 -1.07 -12.26 12.40
N ALA A 181 -1.31 -11.24 13.23
CA ALA A 181 -0.33 -10.75 14.21
C ALA A 181 0.06 -11.83 15.24
N GLU A 182 -0.88 -12.66 15.70
CA GLU A 182 -0.60 -13.82 16.57
C GLU A 182 0.39 -14.82 15.95
N GLN A 183 0.51 -14.81 14.61
CA GLN A 183 1.44 -15.65 13.86
C GLN A 183 2.70 -14.88 13.43
N GLN A 184 2.90 -13.65 13.88
CA GLN A 184 3.94 -12.72 13.42
C GLN A 184 3.86 -12.47 11.90
N LEU A 185 2.64 -12.45 11.36
CA LEU A 185 2.34 -12.21 9.95
C LEU A 185 1.51 -10.94 9.79
N ALA A 186 1.56 -10.37 8.60
CA ALA A 186 0.65 -9.33 8.13
C ALA A 186 0.50 -9.42 6.60
N TYR A 187 -0.59 -8.89 6.03
CA TYR A 187 -0.58 -8.56 4.61
C TYR A 187 0.20 -7.24 4.39
N GLU A 188 0.51 -6.92 3.16
CA GLU A 188 1.50 -5.89 2.85
C GLU A 188 1.11 -4.51 3.40
N GLY A 189 -0.14 -4.09 3.20
CA GLY A 189 -0.64 -2.80 3.70
C GLY A 189 -0.61 -2.69 5.22
N ALA A 190 -1.03 -3.74 5.93
CA ALA A 190 -0.97 -3.77 7.39
C ALA A 190 0.48 -3.71 7.90
N LEU A 191 1.41 -4.41 7.25
CA LEU A 191 2.83 -4.34 7.57
C LEU A 191 3.35 -2.90 7.38
N TYR A 192 3.02 -2.25 6.27
CA TYR A 192 3.46 -0.88 5.99
C TYR A 192 2.90 0.11 7.01
N ARG A 193 1.60 -0.02 7.31
CA ARG A 193 0.94 0.82 8.32
C ARG A 193 1.57 0.66 9.69
N ASN A 194 1.90 -0.56 10.09
CA ASN A 194 2.59 -0.81 11.36
C ASN A 194 3.96 -0.11 11.40
N VAL A 195 4.75 -0.22 10.34
CA VAL A 195 6.05 0.45 10.26
C VAL A 195 5.93 1.97 10.40
N VAL A 196 4.98 2.62 9.73
CA VAL A 196 4.86 4.09 9.84
C VAL A 196 4.28 4.54 11.17
N ASN A 197 3.54 3.69 11.87
CA ASN A 197 3.02 3.97 13.20
C ASN A 197 4.07 3.77 14.31
N GLU A 198 5.16 3.07 14.03
CA GLU A 198 6.25 2.90 14.97
C GLU A 198 7.09 4.17 15.05
N GLU A 199 7.28 4.70 16.26
CA GLU A 199 8.01 5.98 16.45
C GLU A 199 9.52 5.81 16.35
N ASP A 200 10.07 4.71 16.88
CA ASP A 200 11.50 4.47 17.04
C ASP A 200 12.07 3.54 15.96
N ILE A 201 11.98 3.94 14.69
CA ILE A 201 12.64 3.21 13.59
C ILE A 201 14.07 3.68 13.41
N ASP A 202 15.03 2.76 13.51
CA ASP A 202 16.43 3.02 13.17
C ASP A 202 16.69 2.87 11.66
N PHE A 203 16.83 4.00 11.00
CA PHE A 203 17.27 4.08 9.60
C PHE A 203 18.78 4.20 9.54
N HIS A 204 19.49 3.09 9.40
CA HIS A 204 20.94 3.02 9.55
C HIS A 204 21.75 3.63 8.39
N TYR A 205 21.17 3.79 7.17
CA TYR A 205 21.88 4.48 6.08
C TYR A 205 21.89 5.99 6.31
N LYS A 206 22.99 6.63 5.91
CA LYS A 206 23.13 8.09 5.97
C LYS A 206 22.14 8.80 5.04
N LYS A 207 21.88 8.20 3.88
CA LYS A 207 20.95 8.73 2.88
C LYS A 207 20.14 7.62 2.23
N TYR A 208 18.89 7.95 1.91
CA TYR A 208 17.96 7.16 1.13
C TYR A 208 17.60 7.97 -0.12
N LEU A 209 17.96 7.47 -1.28
CA LEU A 209 17.71 8.12 -2.57
C LEU A 209 16.51 7.46 -3.25
N PHE A 210 15.40 8.13 -3.28
CA PHE A 210 14.16 7.66 -3.93
C PHE A 210 14.19 8.06 -5.41
N ILE A 211 14.17 7.07 -6.31
CA ILE A 211 14.41 7.31 -7.73
C ILE A 211 13.29 6.72 -8.58
N GLY A 212 12.65 7.56 -9.43
CA GLY A 212 11.71 7.13 -10.44
C GLY A 212 10.34 6.70 -9.91
N PHE A 213 9.89 7.31 -8.84
CA PHE A 213 8.51 7.18 -8.36
C PHE A 213 7.59 8.13 -9.13
N ASN A 214 6.43 7.65 -9.56
CA ASN A 214 5.41 8.48 -10.20
C ASN A 214 4.23 8.76 -9.27
N MET A 215 3.78 7.74 -8.55
CA MET A 215 2.75 7.83 -7.54
C MET A 215 3.22 7.10 -6.29
N MET A 216 2.90 7.66 -5.14
CA MET A 216 3.16 7.07 -3.83
C MET A 216 1.85 6.97 -3.06
N GLN A 217 1.62 5.86 -2.39
CA GLN A 217 0.52 5.69 -1.45
C GLN A 217 0.77 6.51 -0.19
N ILE A 218 -0.27 6.82 0.58
CA ILE A 218 -0.15 7.68 1.78
C ILE A 218 0.86 7.11 2.78
N VAL A 219 0.86 5.81 2.99
CA VAL A 219 1.82 5.13 3.88
C VAL A 219 3.26 5.31 3.41
N GLU A 220 3.52 5.25 2.11
CA GLU A 220 4.85 5.48 1.52
C GLU A 220 5.29 6.93 1.66
N GLN A 221 4.36 7.87 1.40
CA GLN A 221 4.60 9.31 1.62
C GLN A 221 4.94 9.59 3.07
N THR A 222 4.20 8.99 4.02
CA THR A 222 4.44 9.16 5.46
C THR A 222 5.85 8.71 5.86
N LEU A 223 6.32 7.57 5.33
CA LEU A 223 7.69 7.11 5.57
C LEU A 223 8.73 8.05 4.95
N CYS A 224 8.49 8.48 3.71
CA CYS A 224 9.36 9.41 3.00
C CYS A 224 9.47 10.76 3.74
N ASP A 225 8.37 11.30 4.23
CA ASP A 225 8.32 12.54 5.00
C ASP A 225 9.10 12.43 6.31
N ARG A 226 9.02 11.29 6.98
CA ARG A 226 9.82 11.00 8.18
C ARG A 226 11.31 11.06 7.86
N LEU A 227 11.75 10.36 6.81
CA LEU A 227 13.15 10.37 6.36
C LEU A 227 13.60 11.75 5.90
N LEU A 228 12.71 12.53 5.28
CA LEU A 228 12.98 13.90 4.86
C LEU A 228 13.19 14.83 6.08
N LYS A 229 12.33 14.72 7.10
CA LYS A 229 12.48 15.48 8.36
C LYS A 229 13.78 15.14 9.09
N GLN A 230 14.27 13.91 8.98
CA GLN A 230 15.59 13.49 9.51
C GLN A 230 16.76 13.93 8.62
N GLY A 231 16.51 14.61 7.51
CA GLY A 231 17.52 14.98 6.54
C GLY A 231 18.16 13.78 5.81
N LYS A 232 17.51 12.63 5.85
CA LYS A 232 18.04 11.39 5.26
C LYS A 232 17.49 11.10 3.85
N ALA A 233 16.38 11.69 3.42
CA ALA A 233 15.79 11.45 2.09
C ALA A 233 16.27 12.44 1.03
N LEU A 234 16.41 11.96 -0.21
CA LEU A 234 16.59 12.74 -1.42
C LEU A 234 15.78 12.08 -2.54
N PHE A 235 15.11 12.90 -3.36
CA PHE A 235 14.23 12.42 -4.42
C PHE A 235 14.76 12.80 -5.79
N TYR A 236 14.66 11.87 -6.75
CA TYR A 236 14.91 12.09 -8.17
C TYR A 236 13.65 11.71 -8.94
N TRP A 237 12.99 12.73 -9.51
CA TRP A 237 11.77 12.57 -10.26
C TRP A 237 12.05 12.60 -11.75
N ASP A 238 11.46 11.66 -12.49
CA ASP A 238 11.43 11.68 -13.95
C ASP A 238 10.06 12.20 -14.37
N TYR A 239 10.03 13.42 -14.88
CA TYR A 239 8.79 14.05 -15.34
C TYR A 239 8.97 14.64 -16.73
N ASP A 240 7.92 14.56 -17.54
CA ASP A 240 7.84 15.20 -18.83
C ASP A 240 7.29 16.62 -18.66
N LYS A 241 8.00 17.61 -19.20
CA LYS A 241 7.57 19.02 -19.17
C LYS A 241 6.19 19.23 -19.78
N TYR A 242 5.81 18.39 -20.74
CA TYR A 242 4.49 18.45 -21.40
C TYR A 242 3.32 18.30 -20.41
N TYR A 243 3.50 17.59 -19.31
CA TYR A 243 2.47 17.38 -18.28
C TYR A 243 2.58 18.35 -17.09
N MET A 244 3.52 19.30 -17.15
CA MET A 244 3.76 20.28 -16.06
C MET A 244 3.25 21.69 -16.39
N GLU A 245 2.74 21.90 -17.61
CA GLU A 245 2.05 23.09 -18.08
C GLU A 245 0.52 22.88 -18.02
#